data_0619ea6b066e4a1810601e193419f5c0
#
_entry.id   0619ea6b066e4a1810601e193419f5c0
#
_cell.length_a   1.000
_cell.length_b   1.000
_cell.length_c   1.000
_cell.angle_alpha   90.00
_cell.angle_beta   90.00
_cell.angle_gamma   90.00
#
_symmetry.space_group_name_H-M   'P 1'
#
loop_
_entity.id
_entity.type
_entity.pdbx_description
1 polymer ?
#
loop_
_entity_poly.entity_id
_entity_poly.type
_entity_poly.pdbx_seq_one_letter_code
_entity_poly.pdbx_strand_id
1 'polypeptide(L)'
;MSKSSITPMMAQFLEIKSDYPNALLFYRMGDFYELFFDDAIAAAAALDISLTKRGKHLGNDIPMCGVPHHSSENYLLTLIRKGFRVAVCEQLETPAEAKARGSKSVVKRGVVRLVTSGTLTEDSLLSARENNYLCSFSVLRDDSAFAWVDVSTGDFHVQSCPQVSFGPMLAQLNPAEVLISDTNYDTFIDQTNEFGTTLTPLSPASFDSSSNNKRLCNFFKVKSLDGFGNFVRAEKSALGAIIDYLEITQKGKLPALKAPIKENLEKFMQIDASTRRNLELTQTLSGSRKGSLLDVIDRTVTGPGARLL
;
A
#
# COMPACT_ATOMS: atom_id res chain seq x y z
N MET A 1 7.34 -41.37 -20.43
CA MET A 1 7.59 -40.19 -19.55
C MET A 1 6.23 -39.67 -19.07
N SER A 2 5.87 -39.95 -17.81
CA SER A 2 4.61 -39.51 -17.22
C SER A 2 4.62 -37.96 -17.17
N LYS A 3 3.68 -37.29 -17.85
CA LYS A 3 3.38 -35.88 -17.63
C LYS A 3 2.91 -35.78 -16.16
N SER A 4 3.75 -35.25 -15.28
CA SER A 4 3.31 -34.91 -13.93
C SER A 4 2.26 -33.81 -14.08
N SER A 5 0.99 -34.23 -14.07
CA SER A 5 -0.14 -33.32 -14.14
C SER A 5 -0.12 -32.45 -12.86
N ILE A 6 -0.06 -31.14 -13.04
CA ILE A 6 -0.21 -30.16 -11.97
C ILE A 6 -1.51 -30.51 -11.21
N THR A 7 -1.45 -30.54 -9.89
CA THR A 7 -2.68 -30.74 -9.09
C THR A 7 -3.66 -29.61 -9.32
N PRO A 8 -4.98 -29.84 -9.31
CA PRO A 8 -5.97 -28.79 -9.52
C PRO A 8 -5.82 -27.58 -8.57
N MET A 9 -5.39 -27.82 -7.32
CA MET A 9 -5.09 -26.77 -6.35
C MET A 9 -3.89 -25.92 -6.78
N MET A 10 -2.82 -26.55 -7.26
CA MET A 10 -1.63 -25.83 -7.71
C MET A 10 -1.89 -25.08 -9.02
N ALA A 11 -2.74 -25.59 -9.90
CA ALA A 11 -3.18 -24.86 -11.08
C ALA A 11 -3.93 -23.57 -10.70
N GLN A 12 -4.85 -23.63 -9.73
CA GLN A 12 -5.54 -22.46 -9.20
C GLN A 12 -4.57 -21.47 -8.55
N PHE A 13 -3.57 -21.96 -7.80
CA PHE A 13 -2.54 -21.10 -7.20
C PHE A 13 -1.77 -20.33 -8.27
N LEU A 14 -1.29 -21.02 -9.30
CA LEU A 14 -0.50 -20.40 -10.39
C LEU A 14 -1.33 -19.40 -11.20
N GLU A 15 -2.60 -19.69 -11.45
CA GLU A 15 -3.53 -18.77 -12.10
C GLU A 15 -3.68 -17.49 -11.29
N ILE A 16 -3.98 -17.59 -10.00
CA ILE A 16 -4.11 -16.43 -9.11
C ILE A 16 -2.78 -15.67 -9.01
N LYS A 17 -1.65 -16.38 -8.87
CA LYS A 17 -0.32 -15.74 -8.76
C LYS A 17 0.04 -14.96 -10.02
N SER A 18 -0.39 -15.40 -11.20
CA SER A 18 -0.12 -14.69 -12.45
C SER A 18 -0.72 -13.28 -12.51
N ASP A 19 -1.82 -13.04 -11.78
CA ASP A 19 -2.45 -11.72 -11.66
C ASP A 19 -1.71 -10.81 -10.65
N TYR A 20 -0.86 -11.38 -9.79
CA TYR A 20 -0.13 -10.68 -8.72
C TYR A 20 1.37 -11.02 -8.72
N PRO A 21 2.09 -10.83 -9.83
CA PRO A 21 3.48 -11.30 -9.96
C PRO A 21 4.42 -10.66 -8.93
N ASN A 22 4.18 -9.40 -8.57
CA ASN A 22 5.01 -8.58 -7.69
C ASN A 22 4.54 -8.57 -6.21
N ALA A 23 3.63 -9.47 -5.83
CA ALA A 23 3.15 -9.59 -4.45
C ALA A 23 3.33 -11.02 -3.94
N LEU A 24 3.68 -11.18 -2.66
CA LEU A 24 3.66 -12.48 -1.99
C LEU A 24 2.21 -12.94 -1.86
N LEU A 25 1.90 -14.17 -2.29
CA LEU A 25 0.53 -14.68 -2.24
C LEU A 25 0.29 -15.46 -0.94
N PHE A 26 -0.44 -14.86 0.01
CA PHE A 26 -0.97 -15.54 1.19
C PHE A 26 -2.16 -16.39 0.77
N TYR A 27 -1.91 -17.65 0.44
CA TYR A 27 -2.91 -18.55 -0.10
C TYR A 27 -3.58 -19.37 1.01
N ARG A 28 -4.85 -19.12 1.29
CA ARG A 28 -5.59 -19.75 2.39
C ARG A 28 -5.74 -21.26 2.20
N MET A 29 -5.22 -22.04 3.14
CA MET A 29 -5.30 -23.50 3.18
C MET A 29 -5.71 -23.94 4.59
N GLY A 30 -7.02 -24.08 4.82
CA GLY A 30 -7.55 -24.39 6.15
C GLY A 30 -7.19 -23.30 7.17
N ASP A 31 -6.43 -23.65 8.20
CA ASP A 31 -6.03 -22.74 9.28
C ASP A 31 -4.70 -22.01 9.01
N PHE A 32 -4.15 -22.14 7.79
CA PHE A 32 -2.89 -21.51 7.41
C PHE A 32 -3.05 -20.65 6.16
N TYR A 33 -2.16 -19.65 6.04
CA TYR A 33 -1.78 -19.09 4.76
C TYR A 33 -0.48 -19.76 4.32
N GLU A 34 -0.52 -20.46 3.20
CA GLU A 34 0.64 -21.11 2.60
C GLU A 34 1.18 -20.29 1.45
N LEU A 35 2.51 -20.21 1.34
CA LEU A 35 3.22 -19.60 0.24
C LEU A 35 4.04 -20.68 -0.47
N PHE A 36 4.21 -20.54 -1.78
CA PHE A 36 4.88 -21.52 -2.62
C PHE A 36 5.92 -20.87 -3.52
N PHE A 37 6.85 -21.66 -4.03
CA PHE A 37 7.92 -21.26 -4.97
C PHE A 37 8.77 -20.11 -4.41
N ASP A 38 9.07 -19.11 -5.24
CA ASP A 38 9.89 -17.96 -4.86
C ASP A 38 9.28 -17.13 -3.73
N ASP A 39 7.93 -17.06 -3.66
CA ASP A 39 7.25 -16.40 -2.57
C ASP A 39 7.55 -17.08 -1.23
N ALA A 40 7.62 -18.40 -1.20
CA ALA A 40 7.96 -19.13 0.02
C ALA A 40 9.40 -18.89 0.45
N ILE A 41 10.34 -18.84 -0.49
CA ILE A 41 11.75 -18.59 -0.21
C ILE A 41 11.92 -17.17 0.36
N ALA A 42 11.33 -16.17 -0.30
CA ALA A 42 11.40 -14.78 0.13
C ALA A 42 10.73 -14.57 1.51
N ALA A 43 9.54 -15.13 1.70
CA ALA A 43 8.81 -14.99 2.95
C ALA A 43 9.50 -15.74 4.11
N ALA A 44 10.00 -16.95 3.89
CA ALA A 44 10.71 -17.71 4.92
C ALA A 44 11.96 -16.96 5.42
N ALA A 45 12.74 -16.40 4.51
CA ALA A 45 13.90 -15.56 4.83
C ALA A 45 13.51 -14.27 5.56
N ALA A 46 12.41 -13.63 5.12
CA ALA A 46 11.96 -12.37 5.70
C ALA A 46 11.35 -12.54 7.10
N LEU A 47 10.67 -13.65 7.35
CA LEU A 47 9.94 -13.93 8.58
C LEU A 47 10.74 -14.79 9.59
N ASP A 48 11.91 -15.29 9.18
CA ASP A 48 12.70 -16.25 9.95
C ASP A 48 11.90 -17.50 10.34
N ILE A 49 11.18 -18.07 9.36
CA ILE A 49 10.39 -19.29 9.52
C ILE A 49 10.93 -20.43 8.65
N SER A 50 10.59 -21.67 9.02
CA SER A 50 11.05 -22.84 8.31
C SER A 50 10.53 -22.93 6.88
N LEU A 51 11.45 -23.11 5.92
CA LEU A 51 11.14 -23.46 4.55
C LEU A 51 11.02 -24.98 4.44
N THR A 52 9.89 -25.45 3.94
CA THR A 52 9.56 -26.88 3.76
C THR A 52 9.31 -27.19 2.29
N LYS A 53 8.83 -28.38 1.98
CA LYS A 53 8.53 -28.81 0.62
C LYS A 53 7.14 -29.43 0.56
N ARG A 54 6.41 -29.17 -0.52
CA ARG A 54 5.07 -29.75 -0.73
C ARG A 54 4.87 -30.23 -2.16
N GLY A 55 5.10 -31.52 -2.38
CA GLY A 55 4.93 -32.13 -3.69
C GLY A 55 6.00 -31.72 -4.70
N LYS A 56 5.73 -32.03 -5.97
CA LYS A 56 6.66 -31.76 -7.07
C LYS A 56 5.95 -31.04 -8.23
N HIS A 57 6.65 -30.09 -8.83
CA HIS A 57 6.27 -29.42 -10.06
C HIS A 57 7.39 -29.57 -11.09
N LEU A 58 7.08 -30.04 -12.29
CA LEU A 58 8.06 -30.28 -13.36
C LEU A 58 9.30 -31.11 -12.91
N GLY A 59 9.10 -32.05 -11.97
CA GLY A 59 10.16 -32.91 -11.44
C GLY A 59 10.92 -32.33 -10.25
N ASN A 60 10.79 -31.05 -9.94
CA ASN A 60 11.43 -30.38 -8.80
C ASN A 60 10.50 -30.29 -7.60
N ASP A 61 11.07 -30.35 -6.40
CA ASP A 61 10.33 -30.11 -5.16
C ASP A 61 9.79 -28.67 -5.14
N ILE A 62 8.54 -28.48 -4.66
CA ILE A 62 7.95 -27.16 -4.51
C ILE A 62 8.32 -26.61 -3.14
N PRO A 63 9.14 -25.55 -3.03
CA PRO A 63 9.37 -24.85 -1.76
C PRO A 63 8.04 -24.33 -1.20
N MET A 64 7.85 -24.46 0.11
CA MET A 64 6.65 -24.01 0.80
C MET A 64 7.00 -23.51 2.19
N CYS A 65 6.36 -22.43 2.62
CA CYS A 65 6.28 -22.03 4.02
C CYS A 65 4.82 -21.67 4.36
N GLY A 66 4.50 -21.55 5.62
CA GLY A 66 3.14 -21.23 6.03
C GLY A 66 3.10 -20.51 7.37
N VAL A 67 2.10 -19.64 7.52
CA VAL A 67 1.81 -18.92 8.76
C VAL A 67 0.40 -19.21 9.22
N PRO A 68 0.15 -19.37 10.54
CA PRO A 68 -1.19 -19.61 11.05
C PRO A 68 -2.11 -18.43 10.75
N HIS A 69 -3.33 -18.69 10.29
CA HIS A 69 -4.29 -17.66 9.96
C HIS A 69 -4.61 -16.73 11.16
N HIS A 70 -4.81 -17.32 12.34
CA HIS A 70 -5.19 -16.57 13.55
C HIS A 70 -4.11 -15.59 14.04
N SER A 71 -2.87 -15.75 13.61
CA SER A 71 -1.74 -14.89 13.97
C SER A 71 -1.07 -14.22 12.74
N SER A 72 -1.73 -14.28 11.59
CA SER A 72 -1.17 -13.81 10.31
C SER A 72 -0.88 -12.32 10.28
N GLU A 73 -1.56 -11.50 11.08
CA GLU A 73 -1.36 -10.04 11.13
C GLU A 73 0.09 -9.66 11.47
N ASN A 74 0.70 -10.29 12.47
CA ASN A 74 2.09 -9.99 12.84
C ASN A 74 3.10 -10.34 11.73
N TYR A 75 2.86 -11.46 11.04
CA TYR A 75 3.69 -11.86 9.90
C TYR A 75 3.48 -10.91 8.72
N LEU A 76 2.24 -10.53 8.46
CA LEU A 76 1.89 -9.54 7.43
C LEU A 76 2.61 -8.22 7.68
N LEU A 77 2.52 -7.67 8.90
CA LEU A 77 3.20 -6.44 9.27
C LEU A 77 4.72 -6.51 9.06
N THR A 78 5.33 -7.65 9.44
CA THR A 78 6.77 -7.85 9.25
C THR A 78 7.15 -7.83 7.78
N LEU A 79 6.36 -8.47 6.91
CA LEU A 79 6.58 -8.45 5.46
C LEU A 79 6.41 -7.05 4.87
N ILE A 80 5.34 -6.35 5.25
CA ILE A 80 5.07 -4.99 4.77
C ILE A 80 6.20 -4.03 5.19
N ARG A 81 6.67 -4.08 6.44
CA ARG A 81 7.80 -3.27 6.92
C ARG A 81 9.12 -3.58 6.21
N LYS A 82 9.26 -4.78 5.65
CA LYS A 82 10.40 -5.16 4.80
C LYS A 82 10.19 -4.82 3.32
N GLY A 83 9.15 -4.06 2.98
CA GLY A 83 8.86 -3.58 1.64
C GLY A 83 8.14 -4.56 0.72
N PHE A 84 7.68 -5.70 1.23
CA PHE A 84 6.87 -6.63 0.44
C PHE A 84 5.43 -6.15 0.30
N ARG A 85 4.80 -6.51 -0.82
CA ARG A 85 3.36 -6.45 -0.99
C ARG A 85 2.79 -7.84 -0.77
N VAL A 86 1.61 -7.94 -0.17
CA VAL A 86 0.99 -9.23 0.13
C VAL A 86 -0.43 -9.28 -0.43
N ALA A 87 -0.68 -10.20 -1.35
CA ALA A 87 -2.01 -10.52 -1.85
C ALA A 87 -2.66 -11.56 -0.92
N VAL A 88 -3.71 -11.15 -0.21
CA VAL A 88 -4.45 -12.03 0.70
C VAL A 88 -5.52 -12.76 -0.09
N CYS A 89 -5.35 -14.07 -0.22
CA CYS A 89 -6.22 -14.95 -0.98
C CYS A 89 -7.03 -15.84 -0.03
N GLU A 90 -8.34 -15.64 -0.01
CA GLU A 90 -9.29 -16.33 0.85
C GLU A 90 -10.09 -17.41 0.12
N GLN A 91 -10.64 -18.33 0.89
CA GLN A 91 -11.63 -19.29 0.42
C GLN A 91 -12.96 -18.55 0.20
N LEU A 92 -13.47 -18.56 -1.03
CA LEU A 92 -14.73 -17.91 -1.42
C LEU A 92 -15.95 -18.82 -1.23
N GLU A 93 -15.73 -20.06 -0.85
CA GLU A 93 -16.75 -21.08 -0.58
C GLU A 93 -16.24 -22.05 0.48
N THR A 94 -17.16 -22.73 1.12
CA THR A 94 -16.84 -23.80 2.10
C THR A 94 -16.44 -25.10 1.39
N PRO A 95 -15.70 -26.00 2.07
CA PRO A 95 -15.42 -27.34 1.54
C PRO A 95 -16.66 -28.15 1.20
N ALA A 96 -17.78 -27.91 1.91
CA ALA A 96 -19.07 -28.60 1.66
C ALA A 96 -19.67 -28.13 0.31
N GLU A 97 -19.67 -26.85 0.05
CA GLU A 97 -20.12 -26.26 -1.23
C GLU A 97 -19.25 -26.74 -2.41
N ALA A 98 -17.94 -26.79 -2.21
CA ALA A 98 -17.04 -27.33 -3.23
C ALA A 98 -17.35 -28.80 -3.56
N LYS A 99 -17.60 -29.65 -2.54
CA LYS A 99 -17.99 -31.04 -2.72
C LYS A 99 -19.33 -31.20 -3.44
N ALA A 100 -20.28 -30.30 -3.20
CA ALA A 100 -21.59 -30.32 -3.88
C ALA A 100 -21.46 -30.05 -5.39
N ARG A 101 -20.42 -29.34 -5.85
CA ARG A 101 -20.11 -29.11 -7.27
C ARG A 101 -19.48 -30.33 -7.95
N GLY A 102 -18.93 -31.27 -7.18
CA GLY A 102 -18.31 -32.50 -7.67
C GLY A 102 -17.22 -33.02 -6.73
N SER A 103 -17.05 -34.33 -6.69
CA SER A 103 -16.13 -35.02 -5.76
C SER A 103 -14.64 -34.65 -5.94
N LYS A 104 -14.27 -34.09 -7.10
CA LYS A 104 -12.90 -33.62 -7.44
C LYS A 104 -12.77 -32.12 -7.47
N SER A 105 -13.80 -31.35 -7.10
CA SER A 105 -13.80 -29.92 -7.10
C SER A 105 -12.85 -29.36 -6.04
N VAL A 106 -12.04 -28.37 -6.41
CA VAL A 106 -11.20 -27.60 -5.49
C VAL A 106 -12.02 -26.44 -4.94
N VAL A 107 -11.84 -26.13 -3.65
CA VAL A 107 -12.43 -24.93 -3.03
C VAL A 107 -12.01 -23.69 -3.82
N LYS A 108 -12.98 -22.90 -4.26
CA LYS A 108 -12.70 -21.63 -4.95
C LYS A 108 -12.02 -20.67 -4.01
N ARG A 109 -10.97 -20.03 -4.51
CA ARG A 109 -10.21 -19.00 -3.81
C ARG A 109 -10.05 -17.77 -4.70
N GLY A 110 -9.87 -16.63 -4.06
CA GLY A 110 -9.61 -15.39 -4.77
C GLY A 110 -8.94 -14.37 -3.86
N VAL A 111 -8.21 -13.47 -4.45
CA VAL A 111 -7.60 -12.36 -3.72
C VAL A 111 -8.70 -11.39 -3.30
N VAL A 112 -8.83 -11.21 -2.00
CA VAL A 112 -9.81 -10.30 -1.39
C VAL A 112 -9.21 -8.95 -1.08
N ARG A 113 -7.87 -8.86 -1.00
CA ARG A 113 -7.15 -7.63 -0.70
C ARG A 113 -5.68 -7.76 -1.10
N LEU A 114 -5.12 -6.65 -1.59
CA LEU A 114 -3.68 -6.45 -1.73
C LEU A 114 -3.21 -5.49 -0.64
N VAL A 115 -2.36 -5.94 0.26
CA VAL A 115 -1.83 -5.14 1.38
C VAL A 115 -0.48 -4.58 1.00
N THR A 116 -0.32 -3.27 1.20
CA THR A 116 0.91 -2.52 0.96
C THR A 116 1.18 -1.57 2.13
N SER A 117 2.36 -0.96 2.18
CA SER A 117 2.73 -0.07 3.27
C SER A 117 1.76 1.10 3.47
N GLY A 118 1.25 1.68 2.37
CA GLY A 118 0.31 2.83 2.41
C GLY A 118 -1.16 2.43 2.56
N THR A 119 -1.52 1.14 2.48
CA THR A 119 -2.92 0.69 2.51
C THR A 119 -3.29 -0.11 3.76
N LEU A 120 -2.48 -0.01 4.81
CA LEU A 120 -2.79 -0.62 6.12
C LEU A 120 -4.00 0.09 6.76
N THR A 121 -4.93 -0.69 7.28
CA THR A 121 -6.14 -0.19 7.95
C THR A 121 -6.37 -0.82 9.32
N GLU A 122 -5.64 -1.89 9.64
CA GLU A 122 -5.76 -2.60 10.90
C GLU A 122 -5.10 -1.80 12.03
N ASP A 123 -5.85 -1.45 13.06
CA ASP A 123 -5.34 -0.72 14.24
C ASP A 123 -4.15 -1.41 14.90
N SER A 124 -4.12 -2.74 14.89
CA SER A 124 -3.01 -3.54 15.42
C SER A 124 -1.70 -3.38 14.63
N LEU A 125 -1.79 -2.95 13.37
CA LEU A 125 -0.65 -2.79 12.45
C LEU A 125 -0.16 -1.35 12.34
N LEU A 126 -0.99 -0.39 12.76
CA LEU A 126 -0.71 1.04 12.68
C LEU A 126 -0.08 1.57 13.97
N SER A 127 0.82 2.56 13.83
CA SER A 127 1.25 3.37 14.97
C SER A 127 0.09 4.26 15.40
N ALA A 128 -0.32 4.16 16.67
CA ALA A 128 -1.40 5.00 17.18
C ALA A 128 -1.05 6.50 17.16
N ARG A 129 0.24 6.83 17.14
CA ARG A 129 0.76 8.20 17.27
C ARG A 129 1.26 8.81 15.95
N GLU A 130 1.20 8.09 14.86
CA GLU A 130 1.69 8.52 13.55
C GLU A 130 0.63 8.27 12.50
N ASN A 131 0.57 9.14 11.50
CA ASN A 131 -0.27 8.91 10.33
C ASN A 131 0.40 7.88 9.41
N ASN A 132 -0.41 7.06 8.74
CA ASN A 132 0.06 6.14 7.72
C ASN A 132 -0.35 6.66 6.33
N TYR A 133 0.44 7.59 5.79
CA TYR A 133 0.09 8.22 4.55
C TYR A 133 0.40 7.36 3.32
N LEU A 134 -0.62 7.14 2.50
CA LEU A 134 -0.50 6.79 1.10
C LEU A 134 -0.48 8.09 0.30
N CYS A 135 0.57 8.32 -0.44
CA CYS A 135 0.75 9.53 -1.23
C CYS A 135 0.71 9.23 -2.73
N SER A 136 0.50 10.26 -3.53
CA SER A 136 0.61 10.22 -4.98
C SER A 136 1.26 11.51 -5.47
N PHE A 137 2.25 11.38 -6.36
CA PHE A 137 2.88 12.52 -7.01
C PHE A 137 2.61 12.50 -8.52
N SER A 138 1.88 13.50 -8.98
CA SER A 138 1.53 13.67 -10.39
C SER A 138 2.39 14.76 -11.03
N VAL A 139 2.98 14.44 -12.17
CA VAL A 139 3.74 15.37 -13.00
C VAL A 139 3.06 15.45 -14.36
N LEU A 140 2.52 16.62 -14.71
CA LEU A 140 1.85 16.90 -15.98
C LEU A 140 2.51 18.11 -16.64
N ARG A 141 3.52 17.89 -17.48
CA ARG A 141 4.35 18.92 -18.09
C ARG A 141 5.04 19.77 -17.02
N ASP A 142 4.70 21.06 -16.94
CA ASP A 142 5.27 22.01 -15.97
C ASP A 142 4.53 22.03 -14.64
N ASP A 143 3.30 21.46 -14.60
CA ASP A 143 2.48 21.38 -13.41
C ASP A 143 2.73 20.08 -12.65
N SER A 144 2.83 20.17 -11.34
CA SER A 144 2.85 18.98 -10.49
C SER A 144 2.04 19.18 -9.21
N ALA A 145 1.60 18.07 -8.65
CA ALA A 145 0.80 18.06 -7.43
C ALA A 145 1.10 16.81 -6.59
N PHE A 146 1.09 17.01 -5.29
CA PHE A 146 1.19 15.96 -4.28
C PHE A 146 -0.17 15.77 -3.62
N ALA A 147 -0.70 14.55 -3.61
CA ALA A 147 -1.89 14.19 -2.84
C ALA A 147 -1.51 13.15 -1.78
N TRP A 148 -2.21 13.18 -0.65
CA TRP A 148 -2.00 12.19 0.41
C TRP A 148 -3.29 11.86 1.13
N VAL A 149 -3.38 10.63 1.61
CA VAL A 149 -4.52 10.11 2.34
C VAL A 149 -4.03 9.24 3.51
N ASP A 150 -4.63 9.42 4.67
CA ASP A 150 -4.58 8.40 5.71
C ASP A 150 -5.84 7.54 5.59
N VAL A 151 -5.65 6.29 5.14
CA VAL A 151 -6.76 5.38 4.84
C VAL A 151 -7.53 5.01 6.12
N SER A 152 -6.91 5.09 7.30
CA SER A 152 -7.52 4.76 8.58
C SER A 152 -8.46 5.85 9.09
N THR A 153 -8.15 7.13 8.84
CA THR A 153 -8.95 8.28 9.27
C THR A 153 -9.84 8.84 8.16
N GLY A 154 -9.51 8.51 6.93
CA GLY A 154 -10.16 9.04 5.73
C GLY A 154 -9.73 10.47 5.39
N ASP A 155 -8.76 11.07 6.08
CA ASP A 155 -8.26 12.42 5.77
C ASP A 155 -7.57 12.42 4.42
N PHE A 156 -8.02 13.28 3.51
CA PHE A 156 -7.58 13.31 2.12
C PHE A 156 -7.24 14.73 1.69
N HIS A 157 -6.00 14.94 1.28
CA HIS A 157 -5.43 16.24 1.00
C HIS A 157 -4.75 16.28 -0.37
N VAL A 158 -4.61 17.48 -0.93
CA VAL A 158 -3.86 17.71 -2.15
C VAL A 158 -3.25 19.12 -2.15
N GLN A 159 -2.09 19.23 -2.76
CA GLN A 159 -1.34 20.46 -2.90
C GLN A 159 -0.64 20.52 -4.25
N SER A 160 -0.82 21.63 -4.98
CA SER A 160 0.06 21.95 -6.11
C SER A 160 1.43 22.33 -5.58
N CYS A 161 2.47 21.78 -6.15
CA CYS A 161 3.85 22.09 -5.76
C CYS A 161 4.79 21.91 -6.97
N PRO A 162 5.90 22.66 -7.07
CA PRO A 162 6.90 22.40 -8.09
C PRO A 162 7.59 21.06 -7.85
N GLN A 163 8.13 20.45 -8.91
CA GLN A 163 8.78 19.14 -8.82
C GLN A 163 9.94 19.09 -7.81
N VAL A 164 10.66 20.20 -7.65
CA VAL A 164 11.75 20.32 -6.66
C VAL A 164 11.26 20.16 -5.20
N SER A 165 9.97 20.33 -4.96
CA SER A 165 9.37 20.14 -3.63
C SER A 165 9.13 18.68 -3.27
N PHE A 166 9.41 17.70 -4.16
CA PHE A 166 9.18 16.29 -3.89
C PHE A 166 9.89 15.81 -2.62
N GLY A 167 11.21 16.02 -2.51
CA GLY A 167 11.98 15.67 -1.31
C GLY A 167 11.49 16.39 -0.03
N PRO A 168 11.30 17.72 -0.03
CA PRO A 168 10.68 18.44 1.08
C PRO A 168 9.32 17.89 1.52
N MET A 169 8.45 17.49 0.57
CA MET A 169 7.15 16.86 0.88
C MET A 169 7.32 15.48 1.53
N LEU A 170 8.27 14.66 1.05
CA LEU A 170 8.60 13.40 1.70
C LEU A 170 9.05 13.62 3.15
N ALA A 171 9.94 14.58 3.38
CA ALA A 171 10.42 14.91 4.72
C ALA A 171 9.32 15.44 5.66
N GLN A 172 8.34 16.14 5.09
CA GLN A 172 7.22 16.69 5.86
C GLN A 172 6.18 15.63 6.22
N LEU A 173 5.77 14.82 5.24
CA LEU A 173 4.67 13.87 5.38
C LEU A 173 5.13 12.52 5.92
N ASN A 174 6.40 12.17 5.75
CA ASN A 174 6.96 10.85 6.07
C ASN A 174 6.05 9.71 5.58
N PRO A 175 5.73 9.65 4.26
CA PRO A 175 4.74 8.72 3.75
C PRO A 175 5.24 7.28 3.79
N ALA A 176 4.34 6.34 4.07
CA ALA A 176 4.63 4.92 4.00
C ALA A 176 4.80 4.45 2.55
N GLU A 177 4.05 5.06 1.63
CA GLU A 177 4.06 4.70 0.21
C GLU A 177 3.75 5.92 -0.67
N VAL A 178 4.46 6.05 -1.80
CA VAL A 178 4.22 7.07 -2.82
C VAL A 178 3.93 6.42 -4.15
N LEU A 179 2.81 6.78 -4.75
CA LEU A 179 2.39 6.38 -6.09
C LEU A 179 2.95 7.36 -7.11
N ILE A 180 3.52 6.84 -8.18
CA ILE A 180 4.04 7.64 -9.28
C ILE A 180 3.76 6.97 -10.62
N SER A 181 3.71 7.76 -11.71
CA SER A 181 3.69 7.16 -13.05
C SER A 181 4.99 6.41 -13.31
N ASP A 182 4.90 5.22 -13.91
CA ASP A 182 6.06 4.42 -14.30
C ASP A 182 7.06 5.20 -15.17
N THR A 183 6.57 6.14 -15.98
CA THR A 183 7.40 7.04 -16.81
C THR A 183 8.31 7.96 -16.00
N ASN A 184 7.98 8.22 -14.74
CA ASN A 184 8.73 9.11 -13.85
C ASN A 184 9.48 8.37 -12.74
N TYR A 185 9.37 7.03 -12.70
CA TYR A 185 9.91 6.21 -11.61
C TYR A 185 11.40 6.43 -11.38
N ASP A 186 12.20 6.33 -12.44
CA ASP A 186 13.66 6.46 -12.36
C ASP A 186 14.13 7.86 -11.93
N THR A 187 13.29 8.87 -12.13
CA THR A 187 13.63 10.26 -11.73
C THR A 187 13.56 10.45 -10.21
N PHE A 188 12.66 9.72 -9.52
CA PHE A 188 12.35 9.98 -8.12
C PHE A 188 12.74 8.86 -7.16
N ILE A 189 13.18 7.69 -7.66
CA ILE A 189 13.48 6.52 -6.82
C ILE A 189 14.62 6.80 -5.81
N ASP A 190 15.66 7.49 -6.22
CA ASP A 190 16.79 7.77 -5.34
C ASP A 190 16.38 8.65 -4.16
N GLN A 191 15.56 9.68 -4.41
CA GLN A 191 15.04 10.54 -3.36
C GLN A 191 14.15 9.76 -2.36
N THR A 192 13.29 8.84 -2.85
CA THR A 192 12.45 8.03 -1.95
C THR A 192 13.26 7.06 -1.11
N ASN A 193 14.33 6.49 -1.67
CA ASN A 193 15.23 5.60 -0.94
C ASN A 193 15.93 6.31 0.23
N GLU A 194 16.30 7.58 0.08
CA GLU A 194 16.89 8.40 1.17
C GLU A 194 15.96 8.53 2.38
N PHE A 195 14.64 8.52 2.16
CA PHE A 195 13.63 8.61 3.22
C PHE A 195 13.09 7.23 3.68
N GLY A 196 13.55 6.14 3.08
CA GLY A 196 13.04 4.79 3.37
C GLY A 196 11.57 4.59 2.97
N THR A 197 11.06 5.43 2.06
CA THR A 197 9.68 5.40 1.57
C THR A 197 9.55 4.43 0.40
N THR A 198 8.49 3.66 0.35
CA THR A 198 8.20 2.76 -0.79
C THR A 198 7.68 3.57 -1.98
N LEU A 199 8.39 3.54 -3.13
CA LEU A 199 7.91 4.11 -4.38
C LEU A 199 7.20 3.05 -5.23
N THR A 200 5.95 3.32 -5.59
CA THR A 200 5.09 2.39 -6.33
C THR A 200 4.78 2.93 -7.71
N PRO A 201 5.32 2.33 -8.79
CA PRO A 201 4.97 2.73 -10.14
C PRO A 201 3.56 2.24 -10.50
N LEU A 202 2.79 3.13 -11.14
CA LEU A 202 1.50 2.83 -11.74
C LEU A 202 1.52 3.18 -13.23
N SER A 203 0.61 2.57 -13.99
CA SER A 203 0.40 2.91 -15.39
C SER A 203 0.11 4.40 -15.57
N PRO A 204 0.60 5.06 -16.63
CA PRO A 204 0.26 6.44 -16.95
C PRO A 204 -1.24 6.70 -17.03
N ALA A 205 -2.03 5.68 -17.37
CA ALA A 205 -3.50 5.77 -17.39
C ALA A 205 -4.10 6.07 -16.00
N SER A 206 -3.46 5.63 -14.91
CA SER A 206 -3.87 5.93 -13.53
C SER A 206 -3.72 7.43 -13.20
N PHE A 207 -2.92 8.17 -13.98
CA PHE A 207 -2.68 9.60 -13.84
C PHE A 207 -3.41 10.46 -14.88
N ASP A 208 -4.31 9.89 -15.70
CA ASP A 208 -5.10 10.68 -16.64
C ASP A 208 -6.11 11.58 -15.92
N SER A 209 -5.91 12.89 -16.01
CA SER A 209 -6.71 13.88 -15.28
C SER A 209 -8.19 13.90 -15.67
N SER A 210 -8.54 13.51 -16.89
CA SER A 210 -9.92 13.51 -17.37
C SER A 210 -10.67 12.29 -16.84
N SER A 211 -10.07 11.12 -16.90
CA SER A 211 -10.59 9.88 -16.31
C SER A 211 -10.70 10.01 -14.80
N ASN A 212 -9.68 10.61 -14.16
CA ASN A 212 -9.64 10.82 -12.72
C ASN A 212 -10.68 11.81 -12.22
N ASN A 213 -11.01 12.85 -12.99
CA ASN A 213 -12.15 13.72 -12.64
C ASN A 213 -13.46 12.92 -12.55
N LYS A 214 -13.72 12.04 -13.52
CA LYS A 214 -14.92 11.17 -13.50
C LYS A 214 -14.87 10.16 -12.33
N ARG A 215 -13.71 9.53 -12.09
CA ARG A 215 -13.50 8.60 -10.99
C ARG A 215 -13.78 9.25 -9.63
N LEU A 216 -13.24 10.44 -9.38
CA LEU A 216 -13.46 11.21 -8.16
C LEU A 216 -14.95 11.58 -8.00
N CYS A 217 -15.61 12.06 -9.05
CA CYS A 217 -17.04 12.36 -9.00
C CYS A 217 -17.87 11.10 -8.65
N ASN A 218 -17.54 9.96 -9.24
CA ASN A 218 -18.22 8.70 -8.96
C ASN A 218 -17.97 8.22 -7.53
N PHE A 219 -16.72 8.29 -7.05
CA PHE A 219 -16.35 7.89 -5.70
C PHE A 219 -17.09 8.71 -4.64
N PHE A 220 -17.09 10.04 -4.76
CA PHE A 220 -17.77 10.93 -3.82
C PHE A 220 -19.28 11.10 -4.12
N LYS A 221 -19.80 10.46 -5.17
CA LYS A 221 -21.23 10.53 -5.59
C LYS A 221 -21.70 11.96 -5.83
N VAL A 222 -20.85 12.78 -6.45
CA VAL A 222 -21.14 14.18 -6.81
C VAL A 222 -21.14 14.37 -8.34
N LYS A 223 -21.84 15.40 -8.82
CA LYS A 223 -21.87 15.73 -10.25
C LYS A 223 -20.61 16.51 -10.69
N SER A 224 -20.03 17.29 -9.79
CA SER A 224 -18.82 18.08 -10.00
C SER A 224 -18.01 18.13 -8.71
N LEU A 225 -16.69 18.29 -8.82
CA LEU A 225 -15.79 18.50 -7.71
C LEU A 225 -15.77 19.96 -7.21
N ASP A 226 -16.44 20.88 -7.89
CA ASP A 226 -16.38 22.33 -7.59
C ASP A 226 -16.83 22.65 -6.17
N GLY A 227 -17.73 21.82 -5.60
CA GLY A 227 -18.17 21.93 -4.21
C GLY A 227 -17.07 21.64 -3.17
N PHE A 228 -16.01 20.95 -3.57
CA PHE A 228 -14.86 20.66 -2.71
C PHE A 228 -13.70 21.64 -2.91
N GLY A 229 -13.70 22.37 -4.02
CA GLY A 229 -12.68 23.35 -4.40
C GLY A 229 -12.33 23.32 -5.88
N ASN A 230 -11.63 24.36 -6.32
CA ASN A 230 -11.13 24.42 -7.69
C ASN A 230 -9.81 23.67 -7.83
N PHE A 231 -9.88 22.40 -8.25
CA PHE A 231 -8.70 21.56 -8.45
C PHE A 231 -8.16 21.70 -9.87
N VAL A 232 -6.85 21.97 -10.00
CA VAL A 232 -6.14 21.96 -11.28
C VAL A 232 -5.93 20.54 -11.80
N ARG A 233 -5.48 20.40 -13.05
CA ARG A 233 -5.34 19.09 -13.71
C ARG A 233 -4.37 18.15 -12.98
N ALA A 234 -3.24 18.67 -12.52
CA ALA A 234 -2.26 17.88 -11.76
C ALA A 234 -2.84 17.37 -10.43
N GLU A 235 -3.62 18.22 -9.73
CA GLU A 235 -4.28 17.83 -8.48
C GLU A 235 -5.32 16.75 -8.70
N LYS A 236 -6.15 16.86 -9.74
CA LYS A 236 -7.14 15.80 -10.11
C LYS A 236 -6.44 14.50 -10.48
N SER A 237 -5.30 14.59 -11.16
CA SER A 237 -4.48 13.43 -11.50
C SER A 237 -3.94 12.74 -10.26
N ALA A 238 -3.35 13.47 -9.32
CA ALA A 238 -2.81 12.93 -8.09
C ALA A 238 -3.90 12.32 -7.19
N LEU A 239 -5.01 13.04 -6.94
CA LEU A 239 -6.15 12.54 -6.17
C LEU A 239 -6.74 11.27 -6.79
N GLY A 240 -6.93 11.26 -8.10
CA GLY A 240 -7.52 10.14 -8.80
C GLY A 240 -6.64 8.90 -8.84
N ALA A 241 -5.31 9.06 -8.89
CA ALA A 241 -4.37 7.94 -8.82
C ALA A 241 -4.46 7.21 -7.46
N ILE A 242 -4.69 7.93 -6.36
CA ILE A 242 -4.93 7.32 -5.05
C ILE A 242 -6.22 6.48 -5.08
N ILE A 243 -7.32 7.03 -5.60
CA ILE A 243 -8.59 6.28 -5.70
C ILE A 243 -8.44 5.04 -6.58
N ASP A 244 -7.80 5.18 -7.75
CA ASP A 244 -7.51 4.04 -8.65
C ASP A 244 -6.74 2.93 -7.93
N TYR A 245 -5.70 3.31 -7.19
CA TYR A 245 -4.89 2.37 -6.42
C TYR A 245 -5.69 1.69 -5.29
N LEU A 246 -6.54 2.43 -4.60
CA LEU A 246 -7.43 1.88 -3.59
C LEU A 246 -8.47 0.93 -4.19
N GLU A 247 -9.00 1.20 -5.39
CA GLU A 247 -9.89 0.29 -6.11
C GLU A 247 -9.19 -1.04 -6.42
N ILE A 248 -7.93 -0.99 -6.86
CA ILE A 248 -7.12 -2.17 -7.17
C ILE A 248 -6.79 -2.96 -5.90
N THR A 249 -6.40 -2.27 -4.82
CA THR A 249 -5.89 -2.92 -3.60
C THR A 249 -6.99 -3.42 -2.68
N GLN A 250 -8.12 -2.71 -2.58
CA GLN A 250 -9.23 -3.02 -1.67
C GLN A 250 -10.32 -3.89 -2.29
N LYS A 251 -10.19 -4.23 -3.60
CA LYS A 251 -11.12 -5.17 -4.29
C LYS A 251 -12.61 -4.87 -4.06
N GLY A 252 -12.98 -3.59 -4.19
CA GLY A 252 -14.38 -3.14 -4.07
C GLY A 252 -14.87 -2.84 -2.65
N LYS A 253 -14.04 -3.03 -1.63
CA LYS A 253 -14.30 -2.60 -0.25
C LYS A 253 -13.59 -1.27 0.02
N LEU A 254 -13.93 -0.25 -0.74
CA LEU A 254 -13.29 1.05 -0.64
C LEU A 254 -13.48 1.69 0.74
N PRO A 255 -12.43 2.28 1.31
CA PRO A 255 -12.52 3.00 2.57
C PRO A 255 -13.41 4.25 2.42
N ALA A 256 -14.01 4.67 3.52
CA ALA A 256 -14.74 5.94 3.56
C ALA A 256 -13.73 7.09 3.65
N LEU A 257 -13.52 7.81 2.56
CA LEU A 257 -12.67 9.00 2.55
C LEU A 257 -13.50 10.26 2.72
N LYS A 258 -12.92 11.25 3.39
CA LYS A 258 -13.48 12.61 3.47
C LYS A 258 -13.28 13.33 2.13
N ALA A 259 -14.08 14.38 1.91
CA ALA A 259 -13.88 15.24 0.75
C ALA A 259 -12.43 15.78 0.71
N PRO A 260 -11.78 15.82 -0.47
CA PRO A 260 -10.41 16.25 -0.56
C PRO A 260 -10.26 17.72 -0.19
N ILE A 261 -9.25 18.01 0.64
CA ILE A 261 -8.90 19.37 1.08
C ILE A 261 -7.73 19.85 0.25
N LYS A 262 -7.88 21.01 -0.38
CA LYS A 262 -6.79 21.67 -1.07
C LYS A 262 -5.97 22.50 -0.09
N GLU A 263 -4.70 22.10 0.09
CA GLU A 263 -3.75 22.83 0.91
C GLU A 263 -3.12 24.01 0.15
N ASN A 264 -2.83 25.06 0.90
CA ASN A 264 -2.18 26.26 0.34
C ASN A 264 -0.79 26.42 0.98
N LEU A 265 0.23 26.33 0.15
CA LEU A 265 1.65 26.54 0.54
C LEU A 265 1.90 27.88 1.23
N GLU A 266 1.16 28.94 0.85
CA GLU A 266 1.35 30.29 1.38
C GLU A 266 0.96 30.44 2.86
N LYS A 267 0.19 29.50 3.39
CA LYS A 267 -0.26 29.55 4.79
C LYS A 267 0.78 29.06 5.81
N PHE A 268 1.80 28.35 5.35
CA PHE A 268 2.75 27.69 6.23
C PHE A 268 4.20 28.04 5.85
N MET A 269 5.06 28.14 6.85
CA MET A 269 6.49 28.26 6.65
C MET A 269 7.02 26.99 6.00
N GLN A 270 7.68 27.16 4.85
CA GLN A 270 8.34 26.06 4.16
C GLN A 270 9.68 25.80 4.83
N ILE A 271 9.87 24.62 5.38
CA ILE A 271 11.11 24.17 6.01
C ILE A 271 11.65 23.00 5.20
N ASP A 272 12.84 23.17 4.62
CA ASP A 272 13.48 22.10 3.85
C ASP A 272 13.90 20.90 4.72
N ALA A 273 14.18 19.76 4.08
CA ALA A 273 14.50 18.51 4.77
C ALA A 273 15.74 18.62 5.66
N SER A 274 16.78 19.33 5.21
CA SER A 274 18.03 19.49 5.96
C SER A 274 17.83 20.37 7.19
N THR A 275 17.07 21.45 7.05
CA THR A 275 16.70 22.33 8.17
C THR A 275 15.83 21.59 9.19
N ARG A 276 14.81 20.81 8.75
CA ARG A 276 14.01 19.97 9.63
C ARG A 276 14.86 19.01 10.45
N ARG A 277 15.80 18.33 9.79
CA ARG A 277 16.74 17.40 10.42
C ARG A 277 17.65 18.10 11.43
N ASN A 278 18.24 19.23 11.04
CA ASN A 278 19.16 19.98 11.89
C ASN A 278 18.48 20.60 13.12
N LEU A 279 17.20 20.97 13.00
CA LEU A 279 16.38 21.44 14.12
C LEU A 279 15.85 20.29 14.98
N GLU A 280 16.08 19.05 14.61
CA GLU A 280 15.61 17.86 15.33
C GLU A 280 14.11 17.94 15.68
N LEU A 281 13.27 18.38 14.73
CA LEU A 281 11.86 18.65 15.00
C LEU A 281 11.10 17.38 15.39
N THR A 282 11.23 16.30 14.62
CA THR A 282 10.50 15.04 14.81
C THR A 282 11.40 13.90 15.24
N GLN A 283 12.70 13.95 14.88
CA GLN A 283 13.71 12.95 15.19
C GLN A 283 15.04 13.65 15.45
N THR A 284 15.86 13.06 16.33
CA THR A 284 17.23 13.50 16.56
C THR A 284 18.13 13.19 15.36
N LEU A 285 19.32 13.75 15.31
CA LEU A 285 20.34 13.44 14.28
C LEU A 285 20.68 11.94 14.22
N SER A 286 20.51 11.21 15.34
CA SER A 286 20.67 9.76 15.41
C SER A 286 19.44 8.94 14.92
N GLY A 287 18.36 9.62 14.48
CA GLY A 287 17.15 8.97 13.99
C GLY A 287 16.15 8.53 15.07
N SER A 288 16.37 8.91 16.34
CA SER A 288 15.47 8.59 17.44
C SER A 288 14.42 9.69 17.62
N ARG A 289 13.15 9.34 17.87
CA ARG A 289 12.14 10.32 18.32
C ARG A 289 12.48 10.88 19.69
N LYS A 290 13.00 10.04 20.58
CA LYS A 290 13.36 10.44 21.95
C LYS A 290 14.46 11.49 21.92
N GLY A 291 14.18 12.65 22.52
CA GLY A 291 15.09 13.81 22.56
C GLY A 291 14.82 14.84 21.45
N SER A 292 13.91 14.58 20.51
CA SER A 292 13.48 15.59 19.52
C SER A 292 12.59 16.67 20.14
N LEU A 293 12.36 17.78 19.42
CA LEU A 293 11.41 18.82 19.86
C LEU A 293 10.03 18.21 20.07
N LEU A 294 9.55 17.40 19.14
CA LEU A 294 8.24 16.74 19.26
C LEU A 294 8.15 15.86 20.50
N ASP A 295 9.19 15.12 20.87
CA ASP A 295 9.21 14.30 22.08
C ASP A 295 9.06 15.15 23.34
N VAL A 296 9.67 16.32 23.39
CA VAL A 296 9.61 17.24 24.54
C VAL A 296 8.24 17.87 24.69
N ILE A 297 7.62 18.30 23.60
CA ILE A 297 6.32 19.02 23.64
C ILE A 297 5.11 18.07 23.63
N ASP A 298 5.25 16.81 23.16
CA ASP A 298 4.15 15.85 23.11
C ASP A 298 3.72 15.44 24.52
N ARG A 299 2.58 15.97 24.94
CA ARG A 299 1.88 15.63 26.19
C ARG A 299 0.53 14.96 25.90
N THR A 300 0.32 14.52 24.66
CA THR A 300 -0.94 13.91 24.25
C THR A 300 -1.15 12.56 24.93
N VAL A 301 -2.40 12.26 25.28
CA VAL A 301 -2.80 11.00 25.94
C VAL A 301 -3.42 10.03 24.93
N THR A 302 -3.93 10.56 23.80
CA THR A 302 -4.64 9.77 22.78
C THR A 302 -3.87 9.73 21.46
N GLY A 303 -4.05 8.66 20.70
CA GLY A 303 -3.48 8.52 19.36
C GLY A 303 -3.92 9.67 18.42
N PRO A 304 -5.21 10.00 18.29
CA PRO A 304 -5.64 11.14 17.47
C PRO A 304 -5.01 12.48 17.90
N GLY A 305 -4.86 12.72 19.19
CA GLY A 305 -4.17 13.93 19.68
C GLY A 305 -2.71 13.97 19.26
N ALA A 306 -2.01 12.83 19.33
CA ALA A 306 -0.61 12.75 18.91
C ALA A 306 -0.42 12.93 17.40
N ARG A 307 -1.39 12.51 16.60
CA ARG A 307 -1.37 12.72 15.13
C ARG A 307 -1.68 14.16 14.73
N LEU A 308 -2.41 14.90 15.55
CA LEU A 308 -2.75 16.31 15.32
C LEU A 308 -1.58 17.25 15.65
N LEU A 309 -0.70 16.87 16.60
CA LEU A 309 0.47 17.63 17.01
C LEU A 309 1.57 17.61 15.94
#